data_af73f3f8da760693c63b3e17e251f446
#
_entry.id   af73f3f8da760693c63b3e17e251f446
#
_cell.length_a   1.000
_cell.length_b   1.000
_cell.length_c   1.000
_cell.angle_alpha   90.00
_cell.angle_beta   90.00
_cell.angle_gamma   90.00
#
_symmetry.space_group_name_H-M   'P 1'
#
loop_
_entity.id
_entity.type
_entity.pdbx_description
1 polymer ?
#
loop_
_entity_poly.entity_id
_entity_poly.type
_entity_poly.pdbx_seq_one_letter_code
_entity_poly.pdbx_strand_id
1 'polypeptide(L)'
;MFDTITDSIASALSGNGINAVTKFPVSKLNRAETLVCVSIKSSRITASGLGNYIGLCTQNGTVKEMYGSRAELQIAADIYSPFDEDSSEPGCAKYAALVEDKIRSVQGLSVTEFNFGDIRYDTAAEMFHSACTVKAGAYLVRELLGGELSSYGLGETV
;
A
#
# COMPACT_ATOMS: atom_id res chain seq x y z
N MET A 1 2.17 8.27 -9.23
CA MET A 1 1.82 8.45 -7.81
C MET A 1 1.23 7.20 -7.19
N PHE A 2 0.12 6.70 -7.67
CA PHE A 2 -0.45 5.45 -7.16
C PHE A 2 0.42 4.23 -7.50
N ASP A 3 1.07 4.23 -8.65
CA ASP A 3 2.04 3.20 -9.02
C ASP A 3 3.19 3.12 -8.01
N THR A 4 3.65 4.25 -7.50
CA THR A 4 4.70 4.29 -6.46
C THR A 4 4.25 3.60 -5.17
N ILE A 5 2.98 3.77 -4.78
CA ILE A 5 2.43 3.13 -3.58
C ILE A 5 2.31 1.62 -3.80
N THR A 6 1.74 1.19 -4.92
CA THR A 6 1.62 -0.24 -5.24
C THR A 6 2.97 -0.92 -5.40
N ASP A 7 3.94 -0.26 -6.01
CA ASP A 7 5.31 -0.77 -6.16
C ASP A 7 6.03 -0.88 -4.81
N SER A 8 5.82 0.08 -3.91
CA SER A 8 6.37 0.04 -2.54
C SER A 8 5.79 -1.13 -1.74
N ILE A 9 4.49 -1.37 -1.86
CA ILE A 9 3.83 -2.51 -1.21
C ILE A 9 4.34 -3.83 -1.81
N ALA A 10 4.39 -3.93 -3.14
CA ALA A 10 4.90 -5.14 -3.82
C ALA A 10 6.35 -5.43 -3.43
N SER A 11 7.18 -4.41 -3.33
CA SER A 11 8.58 -4.54 -2.89
C SER A 11 8.68 -5.00 -1.44
N ALA A 12 7.83 -4.49 -0.54
CA ALA A 12 7.81 -4.91 0.86
C ALA A 12 7.36 -6.37 1.05
N LEU A 13 6.46 -6.84 0.18
CA LEU A 13 5.95 -8.21 0.20
C LEU A 13 6.93 -9.22 -0.41
N SER A 14 7.70 -8.82 -1.40
CA SER A 14 8.61 -9.71 -2.12
C SER A 14 9.75 -10.23 -1.22
N GLY A 15 10.19 -11.45 -1.46
CA GLY A 15 11.35 -12.04 -0.75
C GLY A 15 11.03 -12.89 0.47
N ASN A 16 9.76 -13.02 0.86
CA ASN A 16 9.33 -13.85 2.01
C ASN A 16 8.56 -15.11 1.59
N GLY A 17 8.95 -15.71 0.45
CA GLY A 17 8.19 -16.79 -0.17
C GLY A 17 6.95 -16.31 -0.92
N ILE A 18 6.78 -15.01 -1.07
CA ILE A 18 5.69 -14.35 -1.80
C ILE A 18 6.25 -13.73 -3.07
N ASN A 19 5.59 -13.98 -4.19
CA ASN A 19 5.79 -13.24 -5.42
C ASN A 19 4.75 -12.12 -5.48
N ALA A 20 5.16 -10.87 -5.26
CA ALA A 20 4.26 -9.73 -5.28
C ALA A 20 4.31 -9.02 -6.63
N VAL A 21 3.15 -8.75 -7.20
CA VAL A 21 2.98 -8.11 -8.50
C VAL A 21 1.92 -7.02 -8.43
N THR A 22 2.05 -6.03 -9.29
CA THR A 22 1.07 -4.95 -9.43
C THR A 22 0.08 -5.20 -10.57
N LYS A 23 0.35 -6.20 -11.40
CA LYS A 23 -0.54 -6.66 -12.47
C LYS A 23 -0.57 -8.17 -12.49
N PHE A 24 -1.77 -8.74 -12.58
CA PHE A 24 -1.94 -10.19 -12.63
C PHE A 24 -1.28 -10.78 -13.90
N PRO A 25 -0.37 -11.76 -13.75
CA PRO A 25 0.36 -12.32 -14.88
C PRO A 25 -0.48 -13.38 -15.61
N VAL A 26 -1.29 -12.96 -16.56
CA VAL A 26 -2.21 -13.86 -17.29
C VAL A 26 -1.49 -14.97 -18.04
N SER A 27 -0.28 -14.71 -18.58
CA SER A 27 0.44 -15.63 -19.46
C SER A 27 1.61 -16.39 -18.82
N LYS A 28 2.04 -16.01 -17.63
CA LYS A 28 3.23 -16.58 -16.96
C LYS A 28 2.99 -16.84 -15.47
N LEU A 29 1.81 -17.32 -15.13
CA LEU A 29 1.48 -17.63 -13.75
C LEU A 29 2.29 -18.82 -13.27
N ASN A 30 3.16 -18.61 -12.27
CA ASN A 30 3.84 -19.70 -11.59
C ASN A 30 2.92 -20.25 -10.49
N ARG A 31 2.30 -21.39 -10.76
CA ARG A 31 1.37 -22.04 -9.85
C ARG A 31 2.03 -22.74 -8.67
N ALA A 32 3.35 -22.79 -8.62
CA ALA A 32 4.10 -23.40 -7.53
C ALA A 32 4.43 -22.41 -6.38
N GLU A 33 4.21 -21.11 -6.60
CA GLU A 33 4.53 -20.06 -5.66
C GLU A 33 3.29 -19.27 -5.24
N THR A 34 3.31 -18.74 -4.02
CA THR A 34 2.27 -17.81 -3.57
C THR A 34 2.44 -16.48 -4.26
N LEU A 35 1.38 -16.02 -4.91
CA LEU A 35 1.31 -14.74 -5.61
C LEU A 35 0.43 -13.78 -4.83
N VAL A 36 0.88 -12.54 -4.67
CA VAL A 36 0.05 -11.44 -4.16
C VAL A 36 -0.06 -10.36 -5.23
N CYS A 37 -1.26 -10.12 -5.70
CA CYS A 37 -1.53 -9.06 -6.66
C CYS A 37 -2.02 -7.81 -5.94
N VAL A 38 -1.24 -6.72 -6.02
CA VAL A 38 -1.54 -5.45 -5.35
C VAL A 38 -2.11 -4.46 -6.34
N SER A 39 -3.28 -3.89 -6.03
CA SER A 39 -3.89 -2.84 -6.84
C SER A 39 -4.65 -1.84 -5.98
N ILE A 40 -4.85 -0.63 -6.49
CA ILE A 40 -5.71 0.36 -5.83
C ILE A 40 -7.11 0.26 -6.42
N LYS A 41 -8.09 -0.05 -5.58
CA LYS A 41 -9.51 -0.14 -5.98
C LYS A 41 -10.15 1.22 -6.07
N SER A 42 -9.89 2.07 -5.09
CA SER A 42 -10.42 3.43 -5.04
C SER A 42 -9.51 4.33 -4.24
N SER A 43 -9.58 5.61 -4.53
CA SER A 43 -8.87 6.64 -3.81
C SER A 43 -9.74 7.88 -3.66
N ARG A 44 -9.64 8.52 -2.50
CA ARG A 44 -10.23 9.81 -2.23
C ARG A 44 -9.13 10.77 -1.82
N ILE A 45 -8.94 11.83 -2.57
CA ILE A 45 -7.92 12.84 -2.29
C ILE A 45 -8.63 14.10 -1.78
N THR A 46 -8.20 14.56 -0.62
CA THR A 46 -8.72 15.77 0.03
C THR A 46 -7.57 16.70 0.39
N ALA A 47 -7.91 17.97 0.59
CA ALA A 47 -6.95 18.92 1.14
C ALA A 47 -6.47 18.47 2.51
N SER A 48 -5.19 18.64 2.80
CA SER A 48 -4.61 18.41 4.11
C SER A 48 -4.57 19.73 4.87
N GLY A 49 -5.52 19.93 5.78
CA GLY A 49 -5.55 21.10 6.63
C GLY A 49 -5.66 22.44 5.88
N LEU A 50 -5.33 23.51 6.59
CA LEU A 50 -5.35 24.87 6.04
C LEU A 50 -4.15 25.06 5.09
N GLY A 51 -4.40 25.53 3.87
CA GLY A 51 -3.36 25.76 2.87
C GLY A 51 -2.60 24.52 2.42
N ASN A 52 -3.18 23.32 2.60
CA ASN A 52 -2.55 22.05 2.27
C ASN A 52 -1.26 21.74 3.05
N TYR A 53 -1.09 22.36 4.22
CA TYR A 53 0.03 22.07 5.10
C TYR A 53 -0.09 20.67 5.72
N ILE A 54 0.97 19.88 5.63
CA ILE A 54 1.03 18.51 6.15
C ILE A 54 1.83 18.46 7.46
N GLY A 55 2.94 19.16 7.52
CA GLY A 55 3.84 19.11 8.65
C GLY A 55 5.27 19.50 8.30
N LEU A 56 6.20 19.12 9.16
CA LEU A 56 7.63 19.34 8.99
C LEU A 56 8.34 18.02 8.71
N CYS A 57 9.37 18.07 7.90
CA CYS A 57 10.32 16.97 7.73
C CYS A 57 11.76 17.50 7.81
N THR A 58 12.69 16.61 8.12
CA THR A 58 14.12 16.93 8.05
C THR A 58 14.71 16.27 6.82
N GLN A 59 15.27 17.06 5.93
CA GLN A 59 15.94 16.59 4.73
C GLN A 59 17.35 17.20 4.68
N ASN A 60 18.37 16.36 4.60
CA ASN A 60 19.78 16.78 4.60
C ASN A 60 20.15 17.74 5.77
N GLY A 61 19.64 17.44 6.97
CA GLY A 61 19.87 18.25 8.17
C GLY A 61 19.10 19.56 8.23
N THR A 62 18.28 19.87 7.24
CA THR A 62 17.45 21.07 7.19
C THR A 62 15.99 20.72 7.41
N VAL A 63 15.33 21.47 8.30
CA VAL A 63 13.87 21.34 8.51
C VAL A 63 13.15 22.00 7.35
N LYS A 64 12.20 21.30 6.77
CA LYS A 64 11.38 21.77 5.65
C LYS A 64 9.91 21.61 5.97
N GLU A 65 9.10 22.50 5.46
CA GLU A 65 7.65 22.40 5.50
C GLU A 65 7.14 21.56 4.34
N MET A 66 6.21 20.64 4.64
CA MET A 66 5.58 19.80 3.65
C MET A 66 4.17 20.28 3.34
N TYR A 67 3.88 20.38 2.07
CA TYR A 67 2.56 20.72 1.55
C TYR A 67 2.07 19.67 0.56
N GLY A 68 0.78 19.41 0.56
CA GLY A 68 0.19 18.44 -0.34
C GLY A 68 -1.23 18.07 0.06
N SER A 69 -1.64 16.89 -0.32
CA SER A 69 -3.00 16.39 -0.09
C SER A 69 -2.98 15.13 0.76
N ARG A 70 -4.08 14.86 1.43
CA ARG A 70 -4.35 13.58 2.09
C ARG A 70 -5.07 12.64 1.14
N ALA A 71 -4.60 11.44 1.00
CA ALA A 71 -5.28 10.38 0.27
C ALA A 71 -5.82 9.33 1.23
N GLU A 72 -7.06 8.94 1.02
CA GLU A 72 -7.67 7.75 1.61
C GLU A 72 -7.73 6.70 0.51
N LEU A 73 -7.11 5.55 0.75
CA LEU A 73 -6.91 4.50 -0.23
C LEU A 73 -7.66 3.24 0.17
N GLN A 74 -8.28 2.61 -0.79
CA GLN A 74 -8.73 1.23 -0.70
C GLN A 74 -7.86 0.39 -1.63
N ILE A 75 -7.05 -0.46 -1.03
CA ILE A 75 -6.06 -1.29 -1.71
C ILE A 75 -6.56 -2.73 -1.72
N ALA A 76 -6.46 -3.39 -2.86
CA ALA A 76 -6.63 -4.82 -2.94
C ALA A 76 -5.26 -5.50 -2.88
N ALA A 77 -5.15 -6.52 -2.06
CA ALA A 77 -4.02 -7.43 -2.01
C ALA A 77 -4.56 -8.86 -2.17
N ASP A 78 -4.77 -9.26 -3.41
CA ASP A 78 -5.34 -10.57 -3.71
C ASP A 78 -4.27 -11.65 -3.58
N ILE A 79 -4.49 -12.61 -2.69
CA ILE A 79 -3.56 -13.69 -2.41
C ILE A 79 -3.98 -14.92 -3.20
N TYR A 80 -3.06 -15.45 -4.00
CA TYR A 80 -3.18 -16.72 -4.70
C TYR A 80 -2.15 -17.69 -4.15
N SER A 81 -2.56 -18.84 -3.67
CA SER A 81 -1.66 -19.87 -3.14
C SER A 81 -1.82 -21.19 -3.89
N PRO A 82 -0.74 -21.97 -4.00
CA PRO A 82 -0.80 -23.29 -4.61
C PRO A 82 -1.83 -24.18 -3.94
N PHE A 83 -2.41 -25.07 -4.72
CA PHE A 83 -3.09 -26.25 -4.19
C PHE A 83 -2.01 -27.19 -3.62
N ASP A 84 -2.11 -27.50 -2.34
CA ASP A 84 -1.22 -28.42 -1.66
C ASP A 84 -2.09 -29.57 -1.10
N GLU A 85 -1.90 -30.76 -1.67
CA GLU A 85 -2.65 -31.96 -1.25
C GLU A 85 -2.25 -32.43 0.16
N ASP A 86 -1.06 -32.06 0.61
CA ASP A 86 -0.51 -32.50 1.91
C ASP A 86 -0.82 -31.51 3.04
N SER A 87 -1.28 -30.30 2.74
CA SER A 87 -1.59 -29.30 3.76
C SER A 87 -3.07 -29.30 4.11
N SER A 88 -3.36 -29.33 5.40
CA SER A 88 -4.74 -29.22 5.90
C SER A 88 -5.32 -27.81 5.79
N GLU A 89 -4.48 -26.81 5.48
CA GLU A 89 -4.87 -25.41 5.38
C GLU A 89 -4.36 -24.78 4.08
N PRO A 90 -5.21 -23.99 3.38
CA PRO A 90 -4.77 -23.23 2.21
C PRO A 90 -3.65 -22.24 2.58
N GLY A 91 -2.64 -22.14 1.71
CA GLY A 91 -1.52 -21.22 1.90
C GLY A 91 -1.93 -19.74 2.04
N CYS A 92 -3.10 -19.34 1.50
CA CYS A 92 -3.67 -18.02 1.71
C CYS A 92 -3.79 -17.63 3.20
N ALA A 93 -4.25 -18.56 4.05
CA ALA A 93 -4.38 -18.32 5.49
C ALA A 93 -3.01 -18.11 6.15
N LYS A 94 -2.03 -18.94 5.75
CA LYS A 94 -0.65 -18.84 6.25
C LYS A 94 -0.02 -17.49 5.94
N TYR A 95 -0.25 -16.97 4.74
CA TYR A 95 0.38 -15.72 4.30
C TYR A 95 -0.42 -14.47 4.66
N ALA A 96 -1.67 -14.57 5.13
CA ALA A 96 -2.48 -13.41 5.47
C ALA A 96 -1.84 -12.51 6.52
N ALA A 97 -1.35 -13.08 7.61
CA ALA A 97 -0.69 -12.33 8.68
C ALA A 97 0.63 -11.68 8.20
N LEU A 98 1.37 -12.38 7.35
CA LEU A 98 2.61 -11.85 6.77
C LEU A 98 2.31 -10.68 5.82
N VAL A 99 1.28 -10.79 5.00
CA VAL A 99 0.83 -9.72 4.09
C VAL A 99 0.41 -8.49 4.89
N GLU A 100 -0.36 -8.66 5.96
CA GLU A 100 -0.74 -7.56 6.84
C GLU A 100 0.48 -6.87 7.45
N ASP A 101 1.38 -7.63 8.07
CA ASP A 101 2.60 -7.09 8.70
C ASP A 101 3.45 -6.29 7.70
N LYS A 102 3.67 -6.84 6.52
CA LYS A 102 4.47 -6.18 5.49
C LYS A 102 3.82 -4.92 4.93
N ILE A 103 2.52 -4.92 4.71
CA ILE A 103 1.80 -3.72 4.25
C ILE A 103 1.83 -2.63 5.33
N ARG A 104 1.69 -2.99 6.61
CA ARG A 104 1.81 -2.02 7.72
C ARG A 104 3.21 -1.43 7.84
N SER A 105 4.24 -2.15 7.41
CA SER A 105 5.63 -1.69 7.46
C SER A 105 5.99 -0.70 6.36
N VAL A 106 5.13 -0.49 5.36
CA VAL A 106 5.40 0.44 4.26
C VAL A 106 5.41 1.87 4.78
N GLN A 107 6.55 2.50 4.66
CA GLN A 107 6.75 3.87 5.13
C GLN A 107 5.83 4.86 4.39
N GLY A 108 5.18 5.73 5.14
CA GLY A 108 4.27 6.73 4.59
C GLY A 108 2.85 6.23 4.35
N LEU A 109 2.58 4.95 4.63
CA LEU A 109 1.25 4.36 4.55
C LEU A 109 0.70 4.10 5.96
N SER A 110 -0.45 4.67 6.28
CA SER A 110 -1.13 4.46 7.56
C SER A 110 -2.31 3.52 7.36
N VAL A 111 -2.12 2.24 7.66
CA VAL A 111 -3.17 1.22 7.54
C VAL A 111 -4.15 1.34 8.68
N THR A 112 -5.43 1.53 8.38
CA THR A 112 -6.51 1.65 9.34
C THR A 112 -7.37 0.41 9.47
N GLU A 113 -7.48 -0.37 8.40
CA GLU A 113 -8.31 -1.57 8.36
C GLU A 113 -7.70 -2.58 7.39
N PHE A 114 -7.72 -3.84 7.77
CA PHE A 114 -7.33 -4.97 6.93
C PHE A 114 -8.42 -6.04 6.98
N ASN A 115 -9.04 -6.34 5.84
CA ASN A 115 -10.06 -7.37 5.71
C ASN A 115 -9.53 -8.51 4.85
N PHE A 116 -9.50 -9.70 5.45
CA PHE A 116 -9.15 -10.93 4.78
C PHE A 116 -10.44 -11.64 4.36
N GLY A 117 -10.63 -11.81 3.05
CA GLY A 117 -11.82 -12.43 2.49
C GLY A 117 -11.80 -13.97 2.57
N ASP A 118 -12.91 -14.56 2.20
CA ASP A 118 -13.04 -16.02 2.14
C ASP A 118 -12.02 -16.64 1.19
N ILE A 119 -11.49 -17.79 1.57
CA ILE A 119 -10.60 -18.57 0.72
C ILE A 119 -11.46 -19.45 -0.18
N ARG A 120 -11.26 -19.30 -1.49
CA ARG A 120 -11.96 -20.09 -2.51
C ARG A 120 -10.98 -20.61 -3.56
N TYR A 121 -11.28 -21.75 -4.13
CA TYR A 121 -10.51 -22.26 -5.25
C TYR A 121 -10.92 -21.53 -6.54
N ASP A 122 -9.96 -20.90 -7.19
CA ASP A 122 -10.11 -20.26 -8.49
C ASP A 122 -9.74 -21.27 -9.59
N THR A 123 -10.74 -21.73 -10.33
CA THR A 123 -10.53 -22.73 -11.38
C THR A 123 -9.76 -22.17 -12.58
N ALA A 124 -9.85 -20.88 -12.85
CA ALA A 124 -9.11 -20.24 -13.95
C ALA A 124 -7.62 -20.09 -13.63
N ALA A 125 -7.29 -19.74 -12.41
CA ALA A 125 -5.92 -19.67 -11.93
C ALA A 125 -5.37 -21.04 -11.51
N GLU A 126 -6.24 -22.01 -11.22
CA GLU A 126 -5.90 -23.30 -10.61
C GLU A 126 -5.16 -23.14 -9.28
N MET A 127 -5.59 -22.18 -8.49
CA MET A 127 -5.01 -21.82 -7.20
C MET A 127 -6.11 -21.45 -6.21
N PHE A 128 -5.82 -21.53 -4.91
CA PHE A 128 -6.67 -20.93 -3.90
C PHE A 128 -6.51 -19.41 -3.94
N HIS A 129 -7.60 -18.70 -3.80
CA HIS A 129 -7.64 -17.25 -3.84
C HIS A 129 -8.36 -16.69 -2.61
N SER A 130 -7.81 -15.64 -2.06
CA SER A 130 -8.47 -14.78 -1.08
C SER A 130 -8.35 -13.32 -1.47
N ALA A 131 -9.48 -12.63 -1.56
CA ALA A 131 -9.51 -11.20 -1.79
C ALA A 131 -9.29 -10.45 -0.47
N CYS A 132 -8.15 -9.80 -0.33
CA CYS A 132 -7.87 -8.96 0.83
C CYS A 132 -8.08 -7.50 0.47
N THR A 133 -8.72 -6.76 1.36
CA THR A 133 -8.94 -5.32 1.22
C THR A 133 -8.29 -4.58 2.37
N VAL A 134 -7.51 -3.56 2.03
CA VAL A 134 -6.79 -2.72 2.98
C VAL A 134 -7.28 -1.28 2.84
N LYS A 135 -7.69 -0.67 3.95
CA LYS A 135 -7.93 0.78 3.99
C LYS A 135 -6.70 1.45 4.60
N ALA A 136 -6.20 2.45 3.91
CA ALA A 136 -5.01 3.17 4.35
C ALA A 136 -5.10 4.65 4.00
N GLY A 137 -4.40 5.45 4.80
CA GLY A 137 -4.17 6.87 4.54
C GLY A 137 -2.73 7.10 4.09
N ALA A 138 -2.52 8.06 3.22
CA ALA A 138 -1.20 8.54 2.83
C ALA A 138 -1.22 10.05 2.60
N TYR A 139 -0.09 10.70 2.79
CA TYR A 139 0.10 12.08 2.38
C TYR A 139 0.82 12.14 1.04
N LEU A 140 0.25 12.90 0.14
CA LEU A 140 0.79 13.13 -1.20
C LEU A 140 1.52 14.46 -1.19
N VAL A 141 2.80 14.42 -0.82
CA VAL A 141 3.63 15.62 -0.75
C VAL A 141 3.88 16.15 -2.16
N ARG A 142 3.55 17.42 -2.38
CA ARG A 142 3.75 18.11 -3.67
C ARG A 142 4.86 19.13 -3.60
N GLU A 143 5.00 19.77 -2.44
CA GLU A 143 5.98 20.83 -2.24
C GLU A 143 6.73 20.63 -0.92
N LEU A 144 8.02 20.95 -0.94
CA LEU A 144 8.88 21.04 0.21
C LEU A 144 9.47 22.46 0.22
N LEU A 145 9.05 23.26 1.19
CA LEU A 145 9.58 24.62 1.34
C LEU A 145 10.68 24.64 2.39
N GLY A 146 11.78 25.30 2.06
CA GLY A 146 12.96 25.37 2.92
C GLY A 146 12.75 26.20 4.16
N GLY A 147 13.31 25.71 5.22
CA GLY A 147 13.35 25.87 6.62
C GLY A 147 13.41 27.20 7.29
N GLU A 148 12.96 28.25 6.79
CA GLU A 148 12.63 29.37 7.64
C GLU A 148 11.12 29.59 7.61
N LEU A 149 10.48 29.43 8.75
CA LEU A 149 9.17 30.00 9.03
C LEU A 149 9.25 31.54 8.91
N SER A 150 10.29 31.98 8.20
CA SER A 150 10.55 33.33 7.94
C SER A 150 9.34 33.89 7.26
N SER A 151 8.64 34.64 8.01
CA SER A 151 7.89 35.71 7.40
C SER A 151 6.82 35.27 6.44
N TYR A 152 6.48 33.97 6.42
CA TYR A 152 5.43 33.58 5.56
C TYR A 152 4.19 34.28 6.00
N GLY A 153 4.07 35.40 5.46
CA GLY A 153 2.85 36.07 5.23
C GLY A 153 1.86 36.27 6.35
N LEU A 154 2.16 35.88 7.56
CA LEU A 154 1.28 36.24 8.67
C LEU A 154 1.26 37.76 8.90
N GLY A 155 2.19 38.45 8.32
CA GLY A 155 2.23 39.89 8.31
C GLY A 155 1.78 40.56 7.01
N GLU A 156 1.57 39.79 5.95
CA GLU A 156 1.25 40.34 4.63
C GLU A 156 -0.21 40.18 4.22
N THR A 157 -0.98 39.47 5.00
CA THR A 157 -2.41 39.29 4.78
C THR A 157 -3.25 40.36 5.46
N VAL A 158 -2.68 41.46 5.66
CA VAL A 158 -3.46 42.58 6.16
C VAL A 158 -3.88 43.49 5.02
#